data_c35255fd5bbfcb702d5032d574121c00
#
_entry.id   c35255fd5bbfcb702d5032d574121c00
#
_cell.length_a   1.000
_cell.length_b   1.000
_cell.length_c   1.000
_cell.angle_alpha   90.00
_cell.angle_beta   90.00
_cell.angle_gamma   90.00
#
_symmetry.space_group_name_H-M   'P 1'
#
loop_
_entity.id
_entity.type
_entity.pdbx_description
1 polymer ?
#
loop_
_entity_poly.entity_id
_entity_poly.type
_entity_poly.pdbx_seq_one_letter_code
_entity_poly.pdbx_strand_id
1 'polypeptide(L)'
;MTLTVQFYTMVAMVAMGVWLGIAMDTYSRFLHPDRSKSLWLYANDIVFWLLQGLIIFYVLYLVNEGELRFYVFLAILCGYAAYRSLFQPLYRRLLERIILITIAIIRFVKSLFIYLIYQPIRFILKVVFSLCMMIVSIMTTIFWFIFKFFWVPLKWGSSLIWRLIPQSVQMPLIKLAGVADKIKNYIYHWLTKIRK
;
A
#
# COMPACT_ATOMS: atom_id res chain seq x y z
N MET A 1 -26.57 25.10 -50.46
CA MET A 1 -25.98 25.60 -49.22
C MET A 1 -25.65 27.07 -49.34
N THR A 2 -26.00 27.84 -48.34
CA THR A 2 -25.66 29.28 -48.27
C THR A 2 -24.19 29.43 -47.83
N LEU A 3 -23.50 30.44 -48.31
CA LEU A 3 -22.10 30.75 -47.99
C LEU A 3 -21.88 30.83 -46.49
N THR A 4 -22.92 31.22 -45.76
CA THR A 4 -22.94 31.31 -44.28
C THR A 4 -22.77 29.92 -43.60
N VAL A 5 -23.43 28.89 -44.09
CA VAL A 5 -23.31 27.53 -43.54
C VAL A 5 -21.91 26.95 -43.78
N GLN A 6 -21.30 27.23 -44.93
CA GLN A 6 -19.90 26.80 -45.21
C GLN A 6 -18.92 27.42 -44.23
N PHE A 7 -19.07 28.73 -43.93
CA PHE A 7 -18.25 29.44 -42.98
C PHE A 7 -18.37 28.86 -41.53
N TYR A 8 -19.61 28.64 -41.07
CA TYR A 8 -19.87 28.06 -39.77
C TYR A 8 -19.29 26.63 -39.67
N THR A 9 -19.46 25.81 -40.70
CA THR A 9 -18.88 24.49 -40.77
C THR A 9 -17.36 24.50 -40.67
N MET A 10 -16.73 25.44 -41.40
CA MET A 10 -15.23 25.56 -41.35
C MET A 10 -14.76 25.95 -39.97
N VAL A 11 -15.37 26.97 -39.32
CA VAL A 11 -15.00 27.38 -37.97
C VAL A 11 -15.24 26.27 -36.95
N ALA A 12 -16.39 25.60 -37.03
CA ALA A 12 -16.70 24.48 -36.13
C ALA A 12 -15.70 23.33 -36.27
N MET A 13 -15.29 23.00 -37.50
CA MET A 13 -14.35 21.90 -37.75
C MET A 13 -12.91 22.28 -37.33
N VAL A 14 -12.49 23.54 -37.46
CA VAL A 14 -11.23 24.04 -36.87
C VAL A 14 -11.28 23.88 -35.33
N ALA A 15 -12.38 24.27 -34.69
CA ALA A 15 -12.56 24.08 -33.25
C ALA A 15 -12.50 22.60 -32.85
N MET A 16 -13.11 21.71 -33.64
CA MET A 16 -13.02 20.26 -33.41
C MET A 16 -11.62 19.70 -33.61
N GLY A 17 -10.82 20.28 -34.52
CA GLY A 17 -9.39 19.94 -34.64
C GLY A 17 -8.59 20.31 -33.40
N VAL A 18 -8.84 21.49 -32.82
CA VAL A 18 -8.25 21.90 -31.52
C VAL A 18 -8.68 20.95 -30.39
N TRP A 19 -9.98 20.63 -30.33
CA TRP A 19 -10.51 19.66 -29.36
C TRP A 19 -9.81 18.31 -29.46
N LEU A 20 -9.63 17.79 -30.67
CA LEU A 20 -8.95 16.53 -30.90
C LEU A 20 -7.51 16.54 -30.36
N GLY A 21 -6.80 17.65 -30.55
CA GLY A 21 -5.46 17.83 -30.01
C GLY A 21 -5.43 17.81 -28.48
N ILE A 22 -6.37 18.50 -27.83
CA ILE A 22 -6.56 18.50 -26.37
C ILE A 22 -6.87 17.10 -25.86
N ALA A 23 -7.84 16.43 -26.49
CA ALA A 23 -8.26 15.08 -26.12
C ALA A 23 -7.09 14.09 -26.23
N MET A 24 -6.30 14.17 -27.30
CA MET A 24 -5.13 13.31 -27.54
C MET A 24 -4.02 13.53 -26.51
N ASP A 25 -3.71 14.76 -26.14
CA ASP A 25 -2.72 15.06 -25.11
C ASP A 25 -3.17 14.59 -23.72
N THR A 26 -4.47 14.77 -23.40
CA THR A 26 -5.06 14.25 -22.17
C THR A 26 -5.00 12.71 -22.11
N TYR A 27 -5.46 12.07 -23.17
CA TYR A 27 -5.47 10.62 -23.30
C TYR A 27 -4.05 10.02 -23.13
N SER A 28 -3.08 10.58 -23.84
CA SER A 28 -1.68 10.15 -23.76
C SER A 28 -1.10 10.27 -22.35
N ARG A 29 -1.50 11.29 -21.61
CA ARG A 29 -1.00 11.53 -20.25
C ARG A 29 -1.55 10.55 -19.23
N PHE A 30 -2.79 10.11 -19.39
CA PHE A 30 -3.44 9.23 -18.42
C PHE A 30 -3.28 7.74 -18.74
N LEU A 31 -3.24 7.35 -20.01
CA LEU A 31 -3.20 5.94 -20.40
C LEU A 31 -1.80 5.40 -20.79
N HIS A 32 -0.82 6.26 -21.08
CA HIS A 32 0.51 5.83 -21.51
C HIS A 32 1.62 6.23 -20.53
N PRO A 33 1.50 6.03 -19.20
CA PRO A 33 2.62 6.25 -18.30
C PRO A 33 3.71 5.17 -18.45
N ASP A 34 3.32 3.91 -18.79
CA ASP A 34 4.24 2.79 -19.01
C ASP A 34 3.78 1.97 -20.23
N ARG A 35 4.72 1.71 -21.16
CA ARG A 35 4.52 0.88 -22.37
C ARG A 35 4.31 -0.61 -22.04
N SER A 36 3.38 -0.95 -21.20
CA SER A 36 2.93 -2.32 -21.06
C SER A 36 2.10 -2.70 -22.29
N LYS A 37 2.56 -3.68 -23.06
CA LYS A 37 1.89 -4.22 -24.25
C LYS A 37 0.67 -5.07 -23.83
N SER A 38 -0.34 -4.44 -23.24
CA SER A 38 -1.56 -5.12 -22.85
C SER A 38 -2.61 -4.96 -23.97
N LEU A 39 -3.31 -6.04 -24.30
CA LEU A 39 -4.46 -6.02 -25.24
C LEU A 39 -5.52 -4.99 -24.82
N TRP A 40 -5.66 -4.71 -23.54
CA TRP A 40 -6.52 -3.67 -23.00
C TRP A 40 -6.17 -2.25 -23.49
N LEU A 41 -4.89 -1.96 -23.73
CA LEU A 41 -4.46 -0.66 -24.26
C LEU A 41 -4.96 -0.48 -25.69
N TYR A 42 -4.83 -1.51 -26.54
CA TYR A 42 -5.32 -1.45 -27.92
C TYR A 42 -6.85 -1.31 -27.99
N ALA A 43 -7.59 -2.00 -27.12
CA ALA A 43 -9.02 -1.84 -27.04
C ALA A 43 -9.43 -0.41 -26.62
N ASN A 44 -8.74 0.17 -25.64
CA ASN A 44 -8.97 1.56 -25.24
C ASN A 44 -8.63 2.56 -26.37
N ASP A 45 -7.55 2.33 -27.11
CA ASP A 45 -7.19 3.18 -28.25
C ASP A 45 -8.30 3.17 -29.31
N ILE A 46 -8.82 1.99 -29.64
CA ILE A 46 -9.91 1.87 -30.61
C ILE A 46 -11.17 2.60 -30.12
N VAL A 47 -11.55 2.41 -28.85
CA VAL A 47 -12.72 3.07 -28.26
C VAL A 47 -12.52 4.59 -28.25
N PHE A 48 -11.32 5.07 -27.92
CA PHE A 48 -11.00 6.50 -27.94
C PHE A 48 -11.19 7.10 -29.35
N TRP A 49 -10.60 6.48 -30.37
CA TRP A 49 -10.71 6.98 -31.75
C TRP A 49 -12.13 6.93 -32.30
N LEU A 50 -12.87 5.85 -31.97
CA LEU A 50 -14.29 5.71 -32.32
C LEU A 50 -15.13 6.84 -31.67
N LEU A 51 -14.89 7.11 -30.40
CA LEU A 51 -15.59 8.16 -29.65
C LEU A 51 -15.28 9.53 -30.22
N GLN A 52 -14.01 9.83 -30.55
CA GLN A 52 -13.64 11.11 -31.16
C GLN A 52 -14.25 11.27 -32.56
N GLY A 53 -14.25 10.20 -33.36
CA GLY A 53 -14.89 10.21 -34.67
C GLY A 53 -16.41 10.48 -34.58
N LEU A 54 -17.07 9.87 -33.60
CA LEU A 54 -18.51 10.07 -33.36
C LEU A 54 -18.82 11.50 -32.92
N ILE A 55 -17.99 12.09 -32.03
CA ILE A 55 -18.15 13.48 -31.58
C ILE A 55 -17.98 14.45 -32.75
N ILE A 56 -16.93 14.27 -33.56
CA ILE A 56 -16.68 15.11 -34.74
C ILE A 56 -17.85 15.01 -35.73
N PHE A 57 -18.32 13.78 -36.02
CA PHE A 57 -19.43 13.54 -36.89
C PHE A 57 -20.73 14.16 -36.37
N TYR A 58 -20.96 14.06 -35.06
CA TYR A 58 -22.15 14.67 -34.43
C TYR A 58 -22.15 16.21 -34.57
N VAL A 59 -20.99 16.87 -34.34
CA VAL A 59 -20.88 18.31 -34.56
C VAL A 59 -21.05 18.67 -36.03
N LEU A 60 -20.50 17.89 -36.95
CA LEU A 60 -20.68 18.10 -38.36
C LEU A 60 -22.17 17.98 -38.75
N TYR A 61 -22.87 16.98 -38.17
CA TYR A 61 -24.31 16.79 -38.40
C TYR A 61 -25.13 17.98 -37.93
N LEU A 62 -24.81 18.55 -36.76
CA LEU A 62 -25.50 19.70 -36.21
C LEU A 62 -25.30 20.99 -37.06
N VAL A 63 -24.12 21.15 -37.64
CA VAL A 63 -23.78 22.37 -38.38
C VAL A 63 -24.10 22.30 -39.87
N ASN A 64 -24.00 21.11 -40.46
CA ASN A 64 -24.06 20.92 -41.89
C ASN A 64 -24.83 19.65 -42.32
N GLU A 65 -25.77 19.17 -41.49
CA GLU A 65 -26.58 17.97 -41.75
C GLU A 65 -25.77 16.72 -42.10
N GLY A 66 -24.47 16.69 -41.74
CA GLY A 66 -23.58 15.55 -41.96
C GLY A 66 -22.94 15.49 -43.35
N GLU A 67 -23.05 16.53 -44.18
CA GLU A 67 -22.39 16.53 -45.49
C GLU A 67 -20.87 16.56 -45.35
N LEU A 68 -20.24 15.45 -45.73
CA LEU A 68 -18.77 15.33 -45.75
C LEU A 68 -18.21 15.96 -47.04
N ARG A 69 -17.46 17.04 -46.90
CA ARG A 69 -16.76 17.72 -47.99
C ARG A 69 -15.27 17.78 -47.70
N PHE A 70 -14.44 17.87 -48.70
CA PHE A 70 -12.98 17.83 -48.59
C PHE A 70 -12.43 18.94 -47.67
N TYR A 71 -13.02 20.15 -47.67
CA TYR A 71 -12.59 21.24 -46.81
C TYR A 71 -12.82 20.98 -45.31
N VAL A 72 -13.76 20.09 -44.95
CA VAL A 72 -13.97 19.67 -43.54
C VAL A 72 -12.72 19.00 -42.96
N PHE A 73 -12.12 18.10 -43.71
CA PHE A 73 -10.89 17.43 -43.30
C PHE A 73 -9.71 18.42 -43.18
N LEU A 74 -9.58 19.34 -44.13
CA LEU A 74 -8.56 20.39 -44.08
C LEU A 74 -8.76 21.31 -42.89
N ALA A 75 -10.00 21.67 -42.54
CA ALA A 75 -10.33 22.48 -41.38
C ALA A 75 -9.93 21.79 -40.04
N ILE A 76 -10.21 20.50 -39.91
CA ILE A 76 -9.83 19.70 -38.74
C ILE A 76 -8.29 19.64 -38.64
N LEU A 77 -7.58 19.37 -39.74
CA LEU A 77 -6.12 19.33 -39.77
C LEU A 77 -5.50 20.70 -39.42
N CYS A 78 -6.08 21.78 -39.93
CA CYS A 78 -5.65 23.14 -39.61
C CYS A 78 -5.84 23.42 -38.11
N GLY A 79 -6.99 23.07 -37.54
CA GLY A 79 -7.26 23.21 -36.10
C GLY A 79 -6.29 22.39 -35.23
N TYR A 80 -6.01 21.16 -35.61
CA TYR A 80 -5.03 20.32 -34.93
C TYR A 80 -3.63 20.88 -35.01
N ALA A 81 -3.19 21.36 -36.19
CA ALA A 81 -1.89 21.99 -36.37
C ALA A 81 -1.76 23.28 -35.54
N ALA A 82 -2.80 24.11 -35.52
CA ALA A 82 -2.86 25.32 -34.69
C ALA A 82 -2.75 25.01 -33.20
N TYR A 83 -3.46 23.97 -32.74
CA TYR A 83 -3.33 23.51 -31.37
C TYR A 83 -1.89 23.09 -31.06
N ARG A 84 -1.29 22.28 -31.89
CA ARG A 84 0.04 21.72 -31.66
C ARG A 84 1.14 22.79 -31.66
N SER A 85 1.02 23.83 -32.47
CA SER A 85 2.00 24.91 -32.56
C SER A 85 1.87 25.95 -31.45
N LEU A 86 0.63 26.33 -31.08
CA LEU A 86 0.36 27.44 -30.19
C LEU A 86 -0.07 27.02 -28.79
N PHE A 87 -0.99 26.07 -28.68
CA PHE A 87 -1.67 25.75 -27.44
C PHE A 87 -1.10 24.55 -26.69
N GLN A 88 -0.43 23.62 -27.35
CA GLN A 88 0.08 22.40 -26.75
C GLN A 88 1.00 22.64 -25.53
N PRO A 89 2.03 23.50 -25.59
CA PRO A 89 2.93 23.72 -24.46
C PRO A 89 2.20 24.37 -23.26
N LEU A 90 1.25 25.24 -23.54
CA LEU A 90 0.44 25.88 -22.50
C LEU A 90 -0.49 24.86 -21.83
N TYR A 91 -1.18 24.06 -22.63
CA TYR A 91 -2.12 23.03 -22.14
C TYR A 91 -1.40 21.97 -21.31
N ARG A 92 -0.24 21.47 -21.74
CA ARG A 92 0.53 20.49 -20.99
C ARG A 92 0.99 21.01 -19.64
N ARG A 93 1.45 22.27 -19.57
CA ARG A 93 1.81 22.92 -18.29
C ARG A 93 0.60 23.04 -17.36
N LEU A 94 -0.55 23.43 -17.90
CA LEU A 94 -1.78 23.52 -17.15
C LEU A 94 -2.23 22.15 -16.61
N LEU A 95 -2.21 21.14 -17.47
CA LEU A 95 -2.57 19.77 -17.12
C LEU A 95 -1.65 19.20 -16.02
N GLU A 96 -0.33 19.43 -16.13
CA GLU A 96 0.62 19.03 -15.09
C GLU A 96 0.36 19.73 -13.76
N ARG A 97 0.05 21.01 -13.76
CA ARG A 97 -0.32 21.74 -12.52
C ARG A 97 -1.58 21.16 -11.89
N ILE A 98 -2.61 20.90 -12.68
CA ILE A 98 -3.86 20.29 -12.18
C ILE A 98 -3.59 18.92 -11.56
N ILE A 99 -2.79 18.08 -12.22
CA ILE A 99 -2.41 16.74 -11.71
C ILE A 99 -1.63 16.88 -10.39
N LEU A 100 -0.67 17.80 -10.31
CA LEU A 100 0.12 18.01 -9.09
C LEU A 100 -0.75 18.50 -7.93
N ILE A 101 -1.67 19.42 -8.18
CA ILE A 101 -2.64 19.92 -7.18
C ILE A 101 -3.53 18.77 -6.71
N THR A 102 -4.06 17.96 -7.63
CA THR A 102 -4.90 16.81 -7.29
C THR A 102 -4.14 15.78 -6.43
N ILE A 103 -2.90 15.48 -6.79
CA ILE A 103 -2.04 14.57 -6.01
C ILE A 103 -1.73 15.18 -4.62
N ALA A 104 -1.50 16.49 -4.54
CA ALA A 104 -1.25 17.17 -3.27
C ALA A 104 -2.49 17.13 -2.36
N ILE A 105 -3.69 17.34 -2.90
CA ILE A 105 -4.95 17.22 -2.16
C ILE A 105 -5.16 15.79 -1.65
N ILE A 106 -4.96 14.79 -2.51
CA ILE A 106 -5.09 13.38 -2.11
C ILE A 106 -4.09 13.01 -1.02
N ARG A 107 -2.84 13.45 -1.12
CA ARG A 107 -1.82 13.25 -0.08
C ARG A 107 -2.20 13.94 1.23
N PHE A 108 -2.70 15.17 1.15
CA PHE A 108 -3.15 15.93 2.32
C PHE A 108 -4.30 15.21 3.04
N VAL A 109 -5.34 14.79 2.31
CA VAL A 109 -6.48 14.04 2.85
C VAL A 109 -6.02 12.71 3.45
N LYS A 110 -5.15 11.97 2.76
CA LYS A 110 -4.57 10.72 3.28
C LYS A 110 -3.77 10.95 4.56
N SER A 111 -2.96 12.00 4.60
CA SER A 111 -2.17 12.36 5.79
C SER A 111 -3.08 12.74 6.95
N LEU A 112 -4.10 13.54 6.69
CA LEU A 112 -5.10 13.93 7.70
C LEU A 112 -5.82 12.70 8.28
N PHE A 113 -6.20 11.75 7.44
CA PHE A 113 -6.86 10.51 7.85
C PHE A 113 -5.94 9.64 8.72
N ILE A 114 -4.67 9.53 8.36
CA ILE A 114 -3.68 8.78 9.14
C ILE A 114 -3.43 9.47 10.49
N TYR A 115 -3.28 10.79 10.52
CA TYR A 115 -3.07 11.52 11.77
C TYR A 115 -4.27 11.47 12.69
N LEU A 116 -5.49 11.62 12.14
CA LEU A 116 -6.69 11.74 12.95
C LEU A 116 -7.24 10.39 13.44
N ILE A 117 -7.06 9.31 12.68
CA ILE A 117 -7.67 8.01 12.97
C ILE A 117 -6.61 6.98 13.37
N TYR A 118 -5.55 6.83 12.59
CA TYR A 118 -4.57 5.76 12.81
C TYR A 118 -3.68 6.02 14.03
N GLN A 119 -3.26 7.28 14.24
CA GLN A 119 -2.36 7.65 15.32
C GLN A 119 -3.00 7.54 16.71
N PRO A 120 -4.23 8.03 16.95
CA PRO A 120 -4.89 7.86 18.26
C PRO A 120 -5.21 6.40 18.57
N ILE A 121 -5.65 5.61 17.59
CA ILE A 121 -5.91 4.17 17.80
C ILE A 121 -4.61 3.44 18.20
N ARG A 122 -3.53 3.72 17.52
CA ARG A 122 -2.22 3.13 17.84
C ARG A 122 -1.71 3.56 19.22
N PHE A 123 -1.97 4.81 19.62
CA PHE A 123 -1.62 5.31 20.94
C PHE A 123 -2.43 4.59 22.04
N ILE A 124 -3.76 4.47 21.87
CA ILE A 124 -4.64 3.76 22.81
C ILE A 124 -4.22 2.29 22.94
N LEU A 125 -3.96 1.60 21.84
CA LEU A 125 -3.47 0.22 21.84
C LEU A 125 -2.14 0.09 22.57
N LYS A 126 -1.22 1.02 22.38
CA LYS A 126 0.07 1.03 23.07
C LYS A 126 -0.08 1.23 24.58
N VAL A 127 -0.97 2.12 25.01
CA VAL A 127 -1.29 2.36 26.42
C VAL A 127 -1.91 1.11 27.05
N VAL A 128 -2.92 0.51 26.41
CA VAL A 128 -3.56 -0.72 26.88
C VAL A 128 -2.54 -1.87 27.00
N PHE A 129 -1.70 -2.04 26.01
CA PHE A 129 -0.64 -3.07 26.02
C PHE A 129 0.37 -2.83 27.13
N SER A 130 0.76 -1.57 27.35
CA SER A 130 1.66 -1.18 28.44
C SER A 130 1.06 -1.45 29.83
N LEU A 131 -0.24 -1.15 30.02
CA LEU A 131 -0.96 -1.46 31.24
C LEU A 131 -1.05 -2.97 31.49
N CYS A 132 -1.38 -3.77 30.47
CA CYS A 132 -1.37 -5.23 30.55
C CYS A 132 0.00 -5.77 30.96
N MET A 133 1.09 -5.29 30.33
CA MET A 133 2.45 -5.68 30.69
C MET A 133 2.80 -5.31 32.14
N MET A 134 2.34 -4.15 32.62
CA MET A 134 2.54 -3.72 33.98
C MET A 134 1.84 -4.67 34.97
N ILE A 135 0.60 -5.05 34.70
CA ILE A 135 -0.15 -6.01 35.52
C ILE A 135 0.54 -7.38 35.56
N VAL A 136 0.97 -7.88 34.40
CA VAL A 136 1.69 -9.16 34.31
C VAL A 136 3.02 -9.09 35.10
N SER A 137 3.74 -7.98 35.01
CA SER A 137 4.99 -7.77 35.77
C SER A 137 4.75 -7.78 37.28
N ILE A 138 3.70 -7.12 37.74
CA ILE A 138 3.32 -7.11 39.17
C ILE A 138 2.95 -8.53 39.63
N MET A 139 2.11 -9.23 38.84
CA MET A 139 1.72 -10.62 39.15
C MET A 139 2.92 -11.56 39.20
N THR A 140 3.85 -11.43 38.25
CA THR A 140 5.07 -12.24 38.24
C THR A 140 5.94 -11.96 39.44
N THR A 141 6.06 -10.69 39.86
CA THR A 141 6.86 -10.28 41.03
C THR A 141 6.26 -10.83 42.32
N ILE A 142 4.92 -10.73 42.48
CA ILE A 142 4.18 -11.29 43.62
C ILE A 142 4.36 -12.82 43.68
N PHE A 143 4.19 -13.48 42.54
CA PHE A 143 4.37 -14.94 42.45
C PHE A 143 5.80 -15.37 42.82
N TRP A 144 6.80 -14.63 42.34
CA TRP A 144 8.20 -14.89 42.67
C TRP A 144 8.50 -14.67 44.17
N PHE A 145 7.89 -13.64 44.79
CA PHE A 145 8.00 -13.34 46.19
C PHE A 145 7.39 -14.45 47.04
N ILE A 146 6.17 -14.92 46.71
CA ILE A 146 5.49 -16.02 47.40
C ILE A 146 6.31 -17.31 47.24
N PHE A 147 6.81 -17.59 46.04
CA PHE A 147 7.63 -18.77 45.78
C PHE A 147 8.92 -18.74 46.57
N LYS A 148 9.58 -17.60 46.67
CA LYS A 148 10.80 -17.42 47.47
C LYS A 148 10.53 -17.55 48.95
N PHE A 149 9.41 -17.01 49.42
CA PHE A 149 9.00 -17.13 50.82
C PHE A 149 8.78 -18.57 51.27
N PHE A 150 8.22 -19.41 50.38
CA PHE A 150 8.05 -20.85 50.64
C PHE A 150 9.36 -21.65 50.46
N TRP A 151 10.18 -21.29 49.47
CA TRP A 151 11.36 -22.05 49.12
C TRP A 151 12.51 -21.84 50.10
N VAL A 152 12.62 -20.67 50.69
CA VAL A 152 13.72 -20.35 51.64
C VAL A 152 13.61 -21.16 52.93
N PRO A 153 12.47 -21.26 53.62
CA PRO A 153 12.36 -22.07 54.82
C PRO A 153 12.48 -23.58 54.54
N LEU A 154 12.04 -24.03 53.36
CA LEU A 154 12.17 -25.43 52.92
C LEU A 154 13.65 -25.82 52.77
N LYS A 155 14.46 -24.91 52.22
CA LYS A 155 15.92 -25.08 52.08
C LYS A 155 16.60 -25.06 53.43
N TRP A 156 16.16 -24.23 54.36
CA TRP A 156 16.66 -24.19 55.73
C TRP A 156 16.26 -25.45 56.49
N GLY A 157 15.02 -25.88 56.38
CA GLY A 157 14.56 -27.15 56.99
C GLY A 157 15.31 -28.37 56.49
N SER A 158 15.57 -28.46 55.19
CA SER A 158 16.34 -29.56 54.59
C SER A 158 17.80 -29.57 55.06
N SER A 159 18.41 -28.41 55.25
CA SER A 159 19.78 -28.31 55.76
C SER A 159 19.90 -28.67 57.24
N LEU A 160 18.83 -28.42 58.04
CA LEU A 160 18.76 -28.81 59.44
C LEU A 160 18.57 -30.34 59.58
N ILE A 161 17.71 -30.92 58.74
CA ILE A 161 17.49 -32.35 58.66
C ILE A 161 18.78 -33.06 58.23
N TRP A 162 19.53 -32.55 57.26
CA TRP A 162 20.80 -33.07 56.83
C TRP A 162 21.88 -33.05 57.94
N ARG A 163 21.82 -32.12 58.87
CA ARG A 163 22.74 -32.07 60.04
C ARG A 163 22.35 -33.05 61.16
N LEU A 164 21.07 -33.43 61.24
CA LEU A 164 20.56 -34.36 62.25
C LEU A 164 20.69 -35.85 61.85
N ILE A 165 20.96 -36.13 60.57
CA ILE A 165 21.12 -37.50 60.07
C ILE A 165 22.53 -38.00 60.45
N PRO A 166 22.63 -39.09 61.26
CA PRO A 166 23.94 -39.67 61.65
C PRO A 166 24.70 -40.18 60.44
N GLN A 167 26.02 -40.06 60.47
CA GLN A 167 26.93 -40.38 59.35
C GLN A 167 26.71 -41.80 58.73
N SER A 168 26.16 -42.71 59.50
CA SER A 168 25.85 -44.09 59.03
C SER A 168 24.77 -44.14 57.97
N VAL A 169 23.89 -43.14 57.83
CA VAL A 169 22.78 -43.08 56.83
C VAL A 169 23.15 -42.19 55.67
N GLN A 170 24.09 -41.26 55.85
CA GLN A 170 24.53 -40.33 54.80
C GLN A 170 25.33 -41.07 53.68
N MET A 171 26.13 -42.05 54.03
CA MET A 171 26.96 -42.79 53.09
C MET A 171 26.17 -43.55 51.99
N PRO A 172 25.09 -44.30 52.28
CA PRO A 172 24.31 -44.95 51.21
C PRO A 172 23.52 -43.95 50.31
N LEU A 173 23.06 -42.80 50.92
CA LEU A 173 22.32 -41.80 50.15
C LEU A 173 23.20 -41.04 49.14
N ILE A 174 24.47 -40.76 49.50
CA ILE A 174 25.45 -40.15 48.60
C ILE A 174 25.79 -41.11 47.45
N LYS A 175 25.88 -42.38 47.72
CA LYS A 175 26.10 -43.39 46.67
C LYS A 175 24.95 -43.50 45.72
N LEU A 176 23.69 -43.39 46.20
CA LEU A 176 22.48 -43.37 45.36
C LEU A 176 22.38 -42.08 44.52
N ALA A 177 22.74 -40.93 45.08
CA ALA A 177 22.84 -39.68 44.33
C ALA A 177 23.88 -39.74 43.23
N GLY A 178 25.05 -40.31 43.47
CA GLY A 178 26.09 -40.53 42.46
C GLY A 178 25.69 -41.47 41.34
N VAL A 179 24.83 -42.46 41.63
CA VAL A 179 24.24 -43.36 40.57
C VAL A 179 23.22 -42.57 39.74
N ALA A 180 22.38 -41.71 40.35
CA ALA A 180 21.43 -40.90 39.63
C ALA A 180 22.14 -39.90 38.69
N ASP A 181 23.25 -39.26 39.12
CA ASP A 181 24.07 -38.39 38.27
C ASP A 181 24.76 -39.17 37.11
N LYS A 182 25.19 -40.39 37.34
CA LYS A 182 25.70 -41.27 36.25
C LYS A 182 24.62 -41.60 35.23
N ILE A 183 23.41 -41.91 35.67
CA ILE A 183 22.27 -42.20 34.77
C ILE A 183 21.88 -40.94 34.00
N LYS A 184 21.84 -39.79 34.63
CA LYS A 184 21.54 -38.50 33.98
C LYS A 184 22.58 -38.16 32.89
N ASN A 185 23.87 -38.34 33.18
CA ASN A 185 24.94 -38.15 32.21
C ASN A 185 24.88 -39.15 31.05
N TYR A 186 24.49 -40.38 31.32
CA TYR A 186 24.32 -41.42 30.30
C TYR A 186 23.17 -41.10 29.35
N ILE A 187 22.02 -40.63 29.89
CA ILE A 187 20.83 -40.17 29.13
C ILE A 187 21.20 -38.93 28.31
N TYR A 188 21.94 -37.99 28.91
CA TYR A 188 22.37 -36.79 28.19
C TYR A 188 23.30 -37.11 27.02
N HIS A 189 24.22 -38.05 27.22
CA HIS A 189 25.13 -38.49 26.14
C HIS A 189 24.40 -39.26 25.05
N TRP A 190 23.35 -40.00 25.41
CA TRP A 190 22.53 -40.77 24.47
C TRP A 190 21.64 -39.85 23.62
N LEU A 191 21.04 -38.84 24.25
CA LEU A 191 20.22 -37.81 23.57
C LEU A 191 21.04 -36.96 22.61
N THR A 192 22.28 -36.63 22.92
CA THR A 192 23.18 -35.92 22.02
C THR A 192 23.68 -36.74 20.85
N LYS A 193 23.68 -38.06 20.96
CA LYS A 193 24.08 -38.99 19.89
C LYS A 193 22.95 -39.27 18.88
N ILE A 194 21.68 -39.11 19.28
CA ILE A 194 20.52 -39.25 18.38
C ILE A 194 20.29 -37.95 17.57
N ARG A 195 20.85 -36.84 18.00
CA ARG A 195 20.65 -35.52 17.34
C ARG A 195 21.73 -35.16 16.31
N LYS A 196 22.67 -36.11 16.04
CA LYS A 196 23.62 -36.06 14.93
C LYS A 196 23.21 -37.09 13.89
#